data_019938b6ad1e2977074177d3a6d4e8da
#
_entry.id   019938b6ad1e2977074177d3a6d4e8da
#
_cell.length_a   1.000
_cell.length_b   1.000
_cell.length_c   1.000
_cell.angle_alpha   90.00
_cell.angle_beta   90.00
_cell.angle_gamma   90.00
#
_symmetry.space_group_name_H-M   'P 1'
#
loop_
_entity.id
_entity.type
_entity.pdbx_description
1 polymer ?
#
loop_
_entity_poly.entity_id
_entity_poly.type
_entity_poly.pdbx_seq_one_letter_code
_entity_poly.pdbx_strand_id
1 'polypeptide(L)' 'MRSISGREFARMIERRGWTLLRINGSHHIYGLAGSPVRISLPIHGNTPLKAGLLRHLAKLAGIADDELR' A
#
# COMPACT_ATOMS: atom_id res chain seq x y z
N MET A 1 -16.16 2.77 1.08
CA MET A 1 -14.78 2.24 1.26
C MET A 1 -14.57 1.92 2.74
N ARG A 2 -14.13 0.70 3.04
CA ARG A 2 -13.89 0.30 4.43
C ARG A 2 -12.55 0.85 4.94
N SER A 3 -12.38 0.85 6.26
CA SER A 3 -11.09 1.20 6.86
C SER A 3 -10.05 0.12 6.55
N ILE A 4 -8.90 0.53 6.07
CA ILE A 4 -7.79 -0.37 5.73
C ILE A 4 -6.53 0.18 6.36
N SER A 5 -5.89 -0.63 7.22
CA SER A 5 -4.62 -0.24 7.82
C SER A 5 -3.48 -0.35 6.81
N GLY A 6 -2.37 0.33 7.09
CA GLY A 6 -1.17 0.18 6.26
C GLY A 6 -0.71 -1.26 6.19
N ARG A 7 -0.80 -1.98 7.32
CA ARG A 7 -0.41 -3.39 7.38
C ARG A 7 -1.30 -4.26 6.49
N GLU A 8 -2.60 -4.01 6.50
CA GLU A 8 -3.52 -4.74 5.64
C GLU A 8 -3.27 -4.42 4.17
N PHE A 9 -3.05 -3.15 3.86
CA PHE A 9 -2.74 -2.74 2.49
C PHE A 9 -1.44 -3.38 1.99
N ALA A 10 -0.43 -3.48 2.86
CA ALA A 10 0.82 -4.15 2.52
C ALA A 10 0.57 -5.58 2.03
N ARG A 11 -0.28 -6.32 2.72
CA ARG A 11 -0.61 -7.68 2.31
C ARG A 11 -1.32 -7.71 0.96
N MET A 12 -2.17 -6.73 0.71
CA MET A 12 -2.89 -6.64 -0.58
C MET A 12 -1.92 -6.46 -1.74
N ILE A 13 -0.94 -5.55 -1.58
CA ILE A 13 0.02 -5.30 -2.67
C ILE A 13 1.05 -6.42 -2.80
N GLU A 14 1.41 -7.07 -1.69
CA GLU A 14 2.31 -8.22 -1.73
C GLU A 14 1.72 -9.37 -2.56
N ARG A 15 0.41 -9.59 -2.46
CA ARG A 15 -0.27 -10.60 -3.27
C ARG A 15 -0.23 -10.27 -4.77
N ARG A 16 0.02 -9.01 -5.11
CA ARG A 16 0.10 -8.54 -6.49
C ARG A 16 1.54 -8.47 -6.99
N GLY A 17 2.48 -8.98 -6.20
CA GLY A 17 3.89 -9.05 -6.59
C GLY A 17 4.76 -7.91 -6.12
N TRP A 18 4.20 -6.95 -5.37
CA TRP A 18 5.02 -5.89 -4.81
C TRP A 18 5.92 -6.45 -3.71
N THR A 19 7.16 -5.99 -3.68
CA THR A 19 8.18 -6.48 -2.74
C THR A 19 8.67 -5.35 -1.86
N LEU A 20 8.82 -5.63 -0.58
CA LEU A 20 9.39 -4.67 0.35
C LEU A 20 10.87 -4.49 0.04
N LEU A 21 11.27 -3.24 -0.27
CA LEU A 21 12.65 -2.90 -0.59
C LEU A 21 13.43 -2.42 0.61
N ARG A 22 12.78 -1.60 1.45
CA ARG A 22 13.40 -1.08 2.66
C ARG A 22 12.35 -0.46 3.57
N ILE A 23 12.72 -0.28 4.83
CA ILE A 23 11.90 0.42 5.82
C ILE A 23 12.66 1.67 6.23
N ASN A 24 11.99 2.81 6.14
CA ASN A 24 12.56 4.10 6.52
C ASN A 24 11.64 4.72 7.57
N GLY A 25 11.98 4.52 8.84
CA GLY A 25 11.08 4.88 9.93
C GLY A 25 9.81 4.04 9.89
N SER A 26 8.66 4.69 9.84
CA SER A 26 7.37 4.01 9.69
C SER A 26 6.97 3.80 8.23
N HIS A 27 7.79 4.26 7.30
CA HIS A 27 7.48 4.15 5.86
C HIS A 27 8.12 2.90 5.28
N HIS A 28 7.28 2.02 4.76
CA HIS A 28 7.71 0.79 4.09
C HIS A 28 7.70 1.04 2.60
N ILE A 29 8.86 0.92 1.96
CA ILE A 29 9.02 1.23 0.54
C ILE A 29 8.92 -0.06 -0.26
N TYR A 30 7.93 -0.11 -1.14
CA TYR A 30 7.69 -1.27 -1.99
C TYR A 30 8.02 -0.97 -3.44
N GLY A 31 8.47 -1.98 -4.16
CA GLY A 31 8.71 -1.92 -5.60
C GLY A 31 8.08 -3.10 -6.29
N LEU A 32 7.93 -2.99 -7.60
CA LEU A 32 7.38 -4.04 -8.44
C LEU A 32 8.36 -4.30 -9.58
N ALA A 33 8.65 -5.58 -9.82
CA ALA A 33 9.56 -5.97 -10.90
C ALA A 33 9.03 -5.45 -12.24
N GLY A 34 9.92 -4.82 -13.01
CA GLY A 34 9.57 -4.28 -14.33
C GLY A 34 8.90 -2.90 -14.27
N SER A 35 8.75 -2.31 -13.08
CA SER A 35 8.14 -1.00 -12.93
C SER A 35 9.06 -0.04 -12.20
N PRO A 36 9.15 1.23 -12.62
CA PRO A 36 9.90 2.25 -11.88
C PRO A 36 9.11 2.80 -10.70
N VAL A 37 7.83 2.46 -10.57
CA VAL A 37 6.95 2.98 -9.53
C VAL A 37 7.37 2.44 -8.16
N ARG A 38 7.37 3.32 -7.17
CA ARG A 38 7.61 2.96 -5.76
C ARG A 38 6.41 3.38 -4.94
N ILE A 39 6.06 2.54 -3.97
CA ILE A 39 4.98 2.85 -3.03
C ILE A 39 5.61 3.07 -1.67
N SER A 40 5.41 4.28 -1.11
CA SER A 40 5.82 4.60 0.25
C SER A 40 4.60 4.46 1.13
N LEU A 41 4.56 3.41 1.92
CA LEU A 41 3.39 3.02 2.70
C LEU A 41 3.64 3.27 4.18
N PRO A 42 2.91 4.20 4.82
CA PRO A 42 3.06 4.40 6.25
C PRO A 42 2.36 3.28 7.02
N ILE A 43 3.08 2.68 7.96
CA ILE A 43 2.52 1.63 8.81
C ILE A 43 2.74 2.03 10.28
N HIS A 44 1.63 2.27 10.98
CA HIS A 44 1.63 2.63 12.39
C HIS A 44 0.71 1.65 13.12
N GLY A 45 1.23 0.49 13.50
CA GLY A 45 0.43 -0.56 14.11
C GLY A 45 -0.76 -0.91 13.21
N ASN A 46 -1.96 -0.82 13.76
CA ASN A 46 -3.19 -1.11 13.02
C ASN A 46 -3.95 0.17 12.63
N THR A 47 -3.28 1.32 12.67
CA THR A 47 -3.92 2.59 12.33
C THR A 47 -4.38 2.58 10.87
N PRO A 48 -5.65 2.92 10.58
CA PRO A 48 -6.13 2.97 9.21
C PRO A 48 -5.45 4.07 8.39
N LEU A 49 -5.26 3.79 7.12
CA LEU A 49 -4.80 4.80 6.17
C LEU A 49 -5.93 5.81 5.95
N LYS A 50 -5.58 7.08 5.81
CA LYS A 50 -6.56 8.11 5.46
C LYS A 50 -7.09 7.81 4.06
N ALA A 51 -8.37 8.10 3.84
CA ALA A 51 -9.06 7.74 2.60
C ALA A 51 -8.36 8.25 1.35
N GLY A 52 -7.92 9.50 1.36
CA GLY A 52 -7.23 10.09 0.20
C GLY A 52 -5.93 9.38 -0.12
N LEU A 53 -5.16 9.06 0.93
CA LEU A 53 -3.90 8.33 0.76
C LEU A 53 -4.16 6.92 0.26
N LEU A 54 -5.14 6.23 0.84
CA LEU A 54 -5.51 4.88 0.43
C LEU A 54 -5.86 4.83 -1.06
N ARG A 55 -6.69 5.77 -1.53
CA ARG A 55 -7.05 5.84 -2.95
C ARG A 55 -5.84 6.08 -3.83
N HIS A 56 -4.96 6.98 -3.41
CA HIS A 56 -3.74 7.28 -4.17
C HIS A 56 -2.85 6.04 -4.29
N LEU A 57 -2.60 5.38 -3.17
CA LEU A 57 -1.76 4.18 -3.16
C LEU A 57 -2.38 3.03 -3.94
N ALA A 58 -3.70 2.86 -3.83
CA ALA A 58 -4.42 1.84 -4.58
C ALA A 58 -4.29 2.07 -6.08
N LYS A 59 -4.38 3.32 -6.52
CA LYS A 59 -4.21 3.68 -7.92
C LYS A 59 -2.81 3.30 -8.42
N LEU A 60 -1.78 3.60 -7.64
CA LEU A 60 -0.41 3.22 -7.98
C LEU A 60 -0.24 1.71 -8.08
N ALA A 61 -0.92 0.96 -7.23
CA ALA A 61 -0.82 -0.49 -7.16
C ALA A 61 -1.73 -1.21 -8.15
N GLY A 62 -2.59 -0.48 -8.86
CA GLY A 62 -3.54 -1.09 -9.78
C GLY A 62 -4.72 -1.77 -9.09
N ILE A 63 -5.05 -1.33 -7.87
CA ILE A 63 -6.18 -1.88 -7.11
C ILE A 63 -7.41 -1.05 -7.39
N ALA A 64 -8.50 -1.69 -7.82
CA ALA A 64 -9.75 -1.01 -8.12
C ALA A 64 -10.51 -0.64 -6.85
N ASP A 65 -11.35 0.38 -6.93
CA ASP A 65 -12.12 0.87 -5.78
C ASP A 65 -13.00 -0.21 -5.15
N ASP A 66 -13.57 -1.10 -5.95
CA ASP A 66 -14.42 -2.17 -5.42
C ASP A 66 -13.65 -3.18 -4.57
N GLU A 67 -12.34 -3.26 -4.73
CA GLU A 67 -11.49 -4.11 -3.90
C GLU A 67 -11.23 -3.49 -2.52
N LEU A 68 -11.56 -2.21 -2.36
CA LEU A 68 -11.36 -1.48 -1.11
C LEU A 68 -12.60 -1.46 -0.22
N ARG A 69 -13.63 -2.15 -0.61
CA ARG A 69 -14.88 -2.20 0.15
C ARG A 69 -14.82 -3.17 1.31
#